data_b9d70f3bea5fa3a8b2b42787fab6c075
#
_entry.id   b9d70f3bea5fa3a8b2b42787fab6c075
#
_cell.length_a   1.000
_cell.length_b   1.000
_cell.length_c   1.000
_cell.angle_alpha   90.00
_cell.angle_beta   90.00
_cell.angle_gamma   90.00
#
_symmetry.space_group_name_H-M   'P 1'
#
loop_
_entity.id
_entity.type
_entity.pdbx_description
1 polymer ?
#
loop_
_entity_poly.entity_id
_entity_poly.type
_entity_poly.pdbx_seq_one_letter_code
_entity_poly.pdbx_strand_id
1 'polypeptide(L)'
;MCVAACPVGAIGADGHFDFSACYYHNYREFMGGFTDWVETIAESKNAVQYRNKVRDKESASMWQSLSFGANYKAAYCLSVCPAGEDVIGPYLNNKREYLETVVKPLQNKREPVYVVPESDAEEHVQKRFPNKTVRRIKGTLRADSIDTLLKSLPLVFQRNQSRGLNAVYHFTFTGKEKRDATVIIRNKTISVKEGHIGKADFSMKADSETWLKFLKKEKSLVIALLSRKIKIKGAPRLLLAFGRCFPS
;
A
#
# COMPACT_ATOMS: atom_id res chain seq x y z
N MET A 1 6.17 -13.63 17.17
CA MET A 1 7.11 -14.07 16.12
C MET A 1 6.81 -13.39 14.77
N CYS A 2 5.64 -13.57 14.16
CA CYS A 2 5.30 -12.96 12.84
C CYS A 2 5.48 -11.44 12.81
N VAL A 3 5.05 -10.73 13.86
CA VAL A 3 5.26 -9.26 13.99
C VAL A 3 6.75 -8.89 13.98
N ALA A 4 7.58 -9.69 14.64
CA ALA A 4 9.02 -9.44 14.72
C ALA A 4 9.77 -9.76 13.43
N ALA A 5 9.30 -10.76 12.69
CA ALA A 5 9.93 -11.22 11.44
C ALA A 5 9.50 -10.41 10.21
N CYS A 6 8.33 -9.77 10.23
CA CYS A 6 7.79 -9.07 9.06
C CYS A 6 8.63 -7.84 8.69
N PRO A 7 9.28 -7.80 7.52
CA PRO A 7 10.18 -6.71 7.15
C PRO A 7 9.45 -5.40 6.87
N VAL A 8 8.19 -5.44 6.48
CA VAL A 8 7.38 -4.26 6.12
C VAL A 8 6.35 -3.87 7.19
N GLY A 9 6.36 -4.56 8.35
CA GLY A 9 5.44 -4.24 9.44
C GLY A 9 3.96 -4.47 9.13
N ALA A 10 3.66 -5.35 8.18
CA ALA A 10 2.27 -5.63 7.78
C ALA A 10 1.43 -6.26 8.89
N ILE A 11 2.08 -6.90 9.88
CA ILE A 11 1.40 -7.58 10.99
C ILE A 11 1.63 -6.76 12.25
N GLY A 12 0.58 -6.14 12.77
CA GLY A 12 0.60 -5.37 14.01
C GLY A 12 0.45 -6.24 15.26
N ALA A 13 1.01 -5.79 16.39
CA ALA A 13 0.87 -6.46 17.67
C ALA A 13 -0.58 -6.45 18.20
N ASP A 14 -1.39 -5.52 17.71
CA ASP A 14 -2.82 -5.36 17.99
C ASP A 14 -3.72 -6.23 17.09
N GLY A 15 -3.15 -7.12 16.28
CA GLY A 15 -3.87 -7.96 15.33
C GLY A 15 -4.20 -7.28 14.01
N HIS A 16 -3.83 -6.02 13.83
CA HIS A 16 -4.02 -5.34 12.56
C HIS A 16 -3.15 -5.96 11.45
N PHE A 17 -3.72 -6.08 10.25
CA PHE A 17 -3.01 -6.50 9.06
C PHE A 17 -3.05 -5.41 8.00
N ASP A 18 -1.88 -4.86 7.66
CA ASP A 18 -1.71 -3.94 6.54
C ASP A 18 -1.56 -4.76 5.25
N PHE A 19 -2.69 -4.89 4.54
CA PHE A 19 -2.74 -5.61 3.27
C PHE A 19 -1.81 -4.99 2.23
N SER A 20 -1.78 -3.67 2.14
CA SER A 20 -0.99 -2.98 1.11
C SER A 20 0.51 -3.20 1.30
N ALA A 21 1.00 -3.09 2.54
CA ALA A 21 2.41 -3.35 2.87
C ALA A 21 2.83 -4.78 2.52
N CYS A 22 1.99 -5.76 2.89
CA CYS A 22 2.23 -7.17 2.56
C CYS A 22 2.21 -7.42 1.05
N TYR A 23 1.18 -6.89 0.37
CA TYR A 23 0.97 -7.09 -1.05
C TYR A 23 2.13 -6.54 -1.89
N TYR A 24 2.54 -5.29 -1.68
CA TYR A 24 3.60 -4.67 -2.46
C TYR A 24 4.96 -5.32 -2.24
N HIS A 25 5.22 -5.88 -1.08
CA HIS A 25 6.49 -6.54 -0.82
C HIS A 25 6.50 -8.01 -1.26
N ASN A 26 5.51 -8.79 -0.84
CA ASN A 26 5.50 -10.24 -1.06
C ASN A 26 5.07 -10.64 -2.47
N TYR A 27 4.18 -9.85 -3.07
CA TYR A 27 3.63 -10.15 -4.38
C TYR A 27 4.13 -9.17 -5.45
N ARG A 28 5.36 -8.67 -5.27
CA ARG A 28 5.98 -7.70 -6.17
C ARG A 28 6.00 -8.15 -7.62
N GLU A 29 6.26 -9.44 -7.86
CA GLU A 29 6.30 -10.04 -9.19
C GLU A 29 4.91 -10.38 -9.76
N PHE A 30 3.85 -10.28 -8.95
CA PHE A 30 2.48 -10.51 -9.40
C PHE A 30 1.75 -9.21 -9.66
N MET A 31 0.65 -9.31 -10.40
CA MET A 31 -0.33 -8.24 -10.59
C MET A 31 0.27 -6.83 -10.59
N GLY A 32 0.30 -6.19 -9.43
CA GLY A 32 0.80 -4.84 -9.26
C GLY A 32 2.26 -4.66 -9.63
N GLY A 33 3.12 -5.61 -9.28
CA GLY A 33 4.53 -5.59 -9.60
C GLY A 33 4.79 -5.71 -11.09
N PHE A 34 4.02 -6.50 -11.80
CA PHE A 34 4.11 -6.60 -13.25
C PHE A 34 3.73 -5.28 -13.94
N THR A 35 2.64 -4.65 -13.52
CA THR A 35 2.21 -3.35 -14.05
C THR A 35 3.28 -2.27 -13.86
N ASP A 36 3.83 -2.16 -12.65
CA ASP A 36 4.92 -1.21 -12.36
C ASP A 36 6.18 -1.51 -13.17
N TRP A 37 6.50 -2.79 -13.40
CA TRP A 37 7.63 -3.19 -14.24
C TRP A 37 7.42 -2.80 -15.70
N VAL A 38 6.25 -3.07 -16.28
CA VAL A 38 5.89 -2.69 -17.65
C VAL A 38 5.94 -1.17 -17.82
N GLU A 39 5.41 -0.40 -16.87
CA GLU A 39 5.51 1.05 -16.88
C GLU A 39 6.96 1.54 -16.79
N THR A 40 7.78 0.92 -15.96
CA THR A 40 9.20 1.25 -15.84
C THR A 40 9.93 1.04 -17.16
N ILE A 41 9.61 -0.05 -17.90
CA ILE A 41 10.14 -0.30 -19.24
C ILE A 41 9.67 0.79 -20.21
N ALA A 42 8.36 1.05 -20.26
CA ALA A 42 7.77 2.00 -21.19
C ALA A 42 8.22 3.46 -20.96
N GLU A 43 8.45 3.85 -19.72
CA GLU A 43 8.95 5.18 -19.33
C GLU A 43 10.46 5.35 -19.51
N SER A 44 11.20 4.27 -19.79
CA SER A 44 12.65 4.33 -19.96
C SER A 44 13.02 4.68 -21.39
N LYS A 45 13.87 5.73 -21.57
CA LYS A 45 14.30 6.22 -22.89
C LYS A 45 15.18 5.22 -23.64
N ASN A 46 15.92 4.37 -22.91
CA ASN A 46 16.83 3.37 -23.45
C ASN A 46 17.19 2.31 -22.41
N ALA A 47 17.89 1.27 -22.82
CA ALA A 47 18.29 0.15 -21.97
C ALA A 47 19.18 0.56 -20.78
N VAL A 48 20.02 1.59 -20.93
CA VAL A 48 20.88 2.09 -19.83
C VAL A 48 20.00 2.70 -18.72
N GLN A 49 19.05 3.55 -19.10
CA GLN A 49 18.14 4.15 -18.14
C GLN A 49 17.27 3.09 -17.45
N TYR A 50 16.81 2.08 -18.20
CA TYR A 50 16.08 0.96 -17.62
C TYR A 50 16.92 0.20 -16.57
N ARG A 51 18.17 -0.19 -16.94
CA ARG A 51 19.06 -0.94 -16.02
C ARG A 51 19.47 -0.16 -14.78
N ASN A 52 19.47 1.17 -14.83
CA ASN A 52 19.67 2.00 -13.66
C ASN A 52 18.49 1.93 -12.67
N LYS A 53 17.28 1.66 -13.16
CA LYS A 53 16.07 1.52 -12.34
C LYS A 53 15.86 0.07 -11.88
N VAL A 54 16.06 -0.88 -12.79
CA VAL A 54 15.78 -2.31 -12.58
C VAL A 54 17.02 -3.11 -13.02
N ARG A 55 17.58 -3.88 -12.09
CA ARG A 55 18.75 -4.72 -12.38
C ARG A 55 18.34 -5.95 -13.22
N ASP A 56 19.25 -6.47 -14.01
CA ASP A 56 19.02 -7.68 -14.84
C ASP A 56 18.52 -8.87 -13.98
N LYS A 57 19.03 -9.01 -12.75
CA LYS A 57 18.58 -10.03 -11.80
C LYS A 57 17.12 -9.84 -11.39
N GLU A 58 16.64 -8.60 -11.23
CA GLU A 58 15.23 -8.32 -10.93
C GLU A 58 14.35 -8.63 -12.14
N SER A 59 14.79 -8.25 -13.35
CA SER A 59 14.09 -8.58 -14.59
C SER A 59 13.94 -10.08 -14.79
N ALA A 60 15.04 -10.84 -14.56
CA ALA A 60 15.02 -12.30 -14.63
C ALA A 60 14.08 -12.92 -13.58
N SER A 61 14.07 -12.40 -12.34
CA SER A 61 13.17 -12.84 -11.29
C SER A 61 11.70 -12.58 -11.63
N MET A 62 11.38 -11.40 -12.20
CA MET A 62 10.02 -11.07 -12.68
C MET A 62 9.56 -12.05 -13.77
N TRP A 63 10.41 -12.27 -14.79
CA TRP A 63 10.10 -13.23 -15.86
C TRP A 63 9.89 -14.64 -15.32
N GLN A 64 10.77 -15.10 -14.43
CA GLN A 64 10.69 -16.42 -13.82
C GLN A 64 9.39 -16.61 -13.05
N SER A 65 8.99 -15.61 -12.26
CA SER A 65 7.73 -15.64 -11.49
C SER A 65 6.50 -15.70 -12.39
N LEU A 66 6.52 -15.01 -13.53
CA LEU A 66 5.42 -15.04 -14.50
C LEU A 66 5.34 -16.37 -15.25
N SER A 67 6.50 -17.02 -15.51
CA SER A 67 6.57 -18.23 -16.33
C SER A 67 6.40 -19.51 -15.51
N PHE A 68 6.91 -19.56 -14.29
CA PHE A 68 6.99 -20.78 -13.47
C PHE A 68 6.22 -20.68 -12.13
N GLY A 69 5.56 -19.56 -11.88
CA GLY A 69 4.85 -19.31 -10.65
C GLY A 69 5.61 -18.43 -9.67
N ALA A 70 4.89 -17.97 -8.65
CA ALA A 70 5.36 -16.96 -7.72
C ALA A 70 6.65 -17.33 -7.02
N ASN A 71 7.60 -16.45 -7.13
CA ASN A 71 8.79 -16.49 -6.30
C ASN A 71 8.47 -15.75 -4.98
N TYR A 72 7.99 -16.47 -3.99
CA TYR A 72 7.60 -15.91 -2.70
C TYR A 72 8.85 -15.44 -1.94
N LYS A 73 9.18 -14.17 -2.07
CA LYS A 73 10.39 -13.61 -1.45
C LYS A 73 10.33 -13.49 0.05
N ALA A 74 9.16 -13.55 0.68
CA ALA A 74 9.07 -13.13 2.05
C ALA A 74 8.00 -13.86 2.86
N ALA A 75 7.93 -15.13 2.75
CA ALA A 75 7.12 -15.93 3.66
C ALA A 75 7.72 -16.01 5.09
N TYR A 76 8.38 -14.94 5.58
CA TYR A 76 8.94 -14.92 6.93
C TYR A 76 7.88 -15.17 8.00
N CYS A 77 6.68 -14.65 7.80
CA CYS A 77 5.55 -14.94 8.67
C CYS A 77 5.17 -16.42 8.67
N LEU A 78 5.32 -17.13 7.56
CA LEU A 78 5.09 -18.56 7.44
C LEU A 78 6.21 -19.35 8.15
N SER A 79 7.47 -18.96 7.93
CA SER A 79 8.63 -19.63 8.54
C SER A 79 8.63 -19.57 10.08
N VAL A 80 7.95 -18.59 10.66
CA VAL A 80 7.86 -18.40 12.11
C VAL A 80 6.42 -18.53 12.62
N CYS A 81 5.52 -19.11 11.82
CA CYS A 81 4.12 -19.25 12.19
C CYS A 81 3.95 -20.28 13.30
N PRO A 82 3.34 -19.91 14.44
CA PRO A 82 3.14 -20.84 15.56
C PRO A 82 2.02 -21.88 15.32
N ALA A 83 1.41 -21.88 14.14
CA ALA A 83 0.35 -22.83 13.80
C ALA A 83 0.86 -24.25 13.52
N GLY A 84 2.17 -24.44 13.33
CA GLY A 84 2.81 -25.74 13.14
C GLY A 84 3.57 -26.22 14.39
N GLU A 85 3.47 -27.50 14.72
CA GLU A 85 4.19 -28.10 15.87
C GLU A 85 5.70 -27.95 15.70
N ASP A 86 6.22 -28.10 14.48
CA ASP A 86 7.63 -27.93 14.13
C ASP A 86 8.19 -26.54 14.44
N VAL A 87 7.33 -25.54 14.48
CA VAL A 87 7.70 -24.14 14.78
C VAL A 87 7.43 -23.82 16.24
N ILE A 88 6.25 -24.15 16.76
CA ILE A 88 5.86 -23.78 18.12
C ILE A 88 6.63 -24.59 19.18
N GLY A 89 6.91 -25.87 18.92
CA GLY A 89 7.65 -26.74 19.83
C GLY A 89 9.03 -26.15 20.17
N PRO A 90 9.93 -25.91 19.21
CA PRO A 90 11.23 -25.28 19.45
C PRO A 90 11.13 -23.92 20.17
N TYR A 91 10.15 -23.10 19.81
CA TYR A 91 9.93 -21.81 20.45
C TYR A 91 9.52 -21.95 21.93
N LEU A 92 8.62 -22.88 22.25
CA LEU A 92 8.17 -23.11 23.62
C LEU A 92 9.29 -23.76 24.49
N ASN A 93 10.07 -24.63 23.88
CA ASN A 93 11.18 -25.34 24.59
C ASN A 93 12.32 -24.37 24.91
N ASN A 94 12.74 -23.53 24.00
CA ASN A 94 13.79 -22.54 24.24
C ASN A 94 13.57 -21.28 23.41
N LYS A 95 12.73 -20.37 23.92
CA LYS A 95 12.38 -19.09 23.26
C LYS A 95 13.60 -18.25 22.89
N ARG A 96 14.62 -18.21 23.77
CA ARG A 96 15.82 -17.40 23.53
C ARG A 96 16.60 -17.93 22.34
N GLU A 97 16.86 -19.22 22.32
CA GLU A 97 17.57 -19.88 21.22
C GLU A 97 16.82 -19.73 19.90
N TYR A 98 15.50 -19.95 19.89
CA TYR A 98 14.67 -19.77 18.72
C TYR A 98 14.75 -18.35 18.15
N LEU A 99 14.67 -17.33 19.03
CA LEU A 99 14.80 -15.94 18.58
C LEU A 99 16.18 -15.64 17.97
N GLU A 100 17.26 -16.20 18.56
CA GLU A 100 18.63 -16.00 18.06
C GLU A 100 18.88 -16.75 16.75
N THR A 101 18.43 -17.99 16.65
CA THR A 101 18.78 -18.89 15.53
C THR A 101 17.81 -18.80 14.35
N VAL A 102 16.55 -18.41 14.56
CA VAL A 102 15.53 -18.33 13.52
C VAL A 102 15.12 -16.90 13.19
N VAL A 103 14.69 -16.14 14.20
CA VAL A 103 14.10 -14.80 13.93
C VAL A 103 15.16 -13.76 13.59
N LYS A 104 16.26 -13.68 14.33
CA LYS A 104 17.34 -12.71 14.07
C LYS A 104 18.01 -12.87 12.71
N PRO A 105 18.31 -14.06 12.21
CA PRO A 105 18.81 -14.22 10.84
C PRO A 105 17.89 -13.63 9.77
N LEU A 106 16.56 -13.80 9.91
CA LEU A 106 15.58 -13.19 9.01
C LEU A 106 15.59 -11.66 9.09
N GLN A 107 15.67 -11.11 10.33
CA GLN A 107 15.76 -9.66 10.52
C GLN A 107 17.05 -9.08 9.92
N ASN A 108 18.17 -9.78 10.07
CA ASN A 108 19.49 -9.34 9.64
C ASN A 108 19.78 -9.60 8.16
N LYS A 109 18.95 -10.38 7.48
CA LYS A 109 19.13 -10.68 6.05
C LYS A 109 19.14 -9.41 5.21
N ARG A 110 20.21 -9.21 4.46
CA ARG A 110 20.35 -8.10 3.49
C ARG A 110 19.58 -8.43 2.24
N GLU A 111 18.51 -7.71 1.99
CA GLU A 111 17.64 -7.92 0.84
C GLU A 111 16.92 -6.62 0.46
N PRO A 112 16.43 -6.49 -0.78
CA PRO A 112 15.54 -5.40 -1.15
C PRO A 112 14.16 -5.60 -0.53
N VAL A 113 13.60 -4.52 0.03
CA VAL A 113 12.24 -4.44 0.56
C VAL A 113 11.49 -3.43 -0.27
N TYR A 114 10.41 -3.88 -0.90
CA TYR A 114 9.60 -3.06 -1.78
C TYR A 114 8.50 -2.36 -0.99
N VAL A 115 8.42 -1.05 -1.11
CA VAL A 115 7.46 -0.20 -0.39
C VAL A 115 6.96 0.95 -1.27
N VAL A 116 5.72 1.36 -1.03
CA VAL A 116 5.22 2.60 -1.61
C VAL A 116 5.84 3.78 -0.85
N PRO A 117 6.31 4.84 -1.53
CA PRO A 117 6.84 6.03 -0.87
C PRO A 117 5.84 6.63 0.13
N GLU A 118 6.33 7.15 1.24
CA GLU A 118 5.53 7.80 2.29
C GLU A 118 4.49 6.88 2.96
N SER A 119 4.59 5.56 2.78
CA SER A 119 3.72 4.58 3.43
C SER A 119 4.20 4.23 4.85
N ASP A 120 3.32 3.65 5.64
CA ASP A 120 3.65 3.09 6.96
C ASP A 120 4.74 2.01 6.86
N ALA A 121 4.75 1.25 5.76
CA ALA A 121 5.78 0.25 5.48
C ALA A 121 7.16 0.87 5.29
N GLU A 122 7.28 1.99 4.56
CA GLU A 122 8.56 2.67 4.38
C GLU A 122 9.11 3.17 5.72
N GLU A 123 8.27 3.82 6.53
CA GLU A 123 8.65 4.29 7.88
C GLU A 123 9.11 3.10 8.75
N HIS A 124 8.39 1.99 8.70
CA HIS A 124 8.70 0.79 9.46
C HIS A 124 10.08 0.21 9.09
N VAL A 125 10.35 0.03 7.79
CA VAL A 125 11.63 -0.52 7.31
C VAL A 125 12.79 0.39 7.71
N GLN A 126 12.68 1.69 7.46
CA GLN A 126 13.73 2.66 7.79
C GLN A 126 14.06 2.67 9.28
N LYS A 127 13.04 2.59 10.13
CA LYS A 127 13.21 2.63 11.57
C LYS A 127 13.71 1.31 12.16
N ARG A 128 13.20 0.18 11.69
CA ARG A 128 13.41 -1.11 12.33
C ARG A 128 14.46 -1.97 11.64
N PHE A 129 14.62 -1.83 10.33
CA PHE A 129 15.51 -2.65 9.50
C PHE A 129 16.43 -1.79 8.62
N PRO A 130 17.27 -0.93 9.21
CA PRO A 130 18.12 -0.01 8.43
C PRO A 130 19.17 -0.75 7.58
N ASN A 131 19.41 -2.02 7.85
CA ASN A 131 20.30 -2.90 7.09
C ASN A 131 19.68 -3.41 5.78
N LYS A 132 18.36 -3.27 5.60
CA LYS A 132 17.68 -3.68 4.38
C LYS A 132 17.68 -2.54 3.35
N THR A 133 17.70 -2.91 2.06
CA THR A 133 17.68 -1.94 0.98
C THR A 133 16.23 -1.59 0.62
N VAL A 134 15.80 -0.36 0.92
CA VAL A 134 14.47 0.12 0.53
C VAL A 134 14.41 0.32 -0.99
N ARG A 135 13.43 -0.29 -1.63
CA ARG A 135 13.07 -0.12 -3.02
C ARG A 135 11.70 0.52 -3.11
N ARG A 136 11.67 1.78 -3.51
CA ARG A 136 10.43 2.53 -3.73
C ARG A 136 9.79 2.08 -5.04
N ILE A 137 8.52 1.72 -4.98
CA ILE A 137 7.72 1.31 -6.13
C ILE A 137 6.44 2.14 -6.18
N LYS A 138 5.86 2.26 -7.37
CA LYS A 138 4.57 2.94 -7.52
C LYS A 138 3.45 2.08 -6.92
N GLY A 139 2.46 2.73 -6.33
CA GLY A 139 1.20 2.06 -5.96
C GLY A 139 0.46 1.63 -7.23
N THR A 140 0.22 0.33 -7.37
CA THR A 140 -0.33 -0.27 -8.59
C THR A 140 -1.77 -0.77 -8.44
N LEU A 141 -2.34 -0.68 -7.23
CA LEU A 141 -3.76 -0.94 -7.00
C LEU A 141 -4.56 0.26 -7.55
N ARG A 142 -4.85 0.22 -8.84
CA ARG A 142 -5.59 1.28 -9.55
C ARG A 142 -7.04 0.88 -9.68
N ALA A 143 -7.92 1.73 -9.17
CA ALA A 143 -9.34 1.57 -9.39
C ALA A 143 -9.71 1.91 -10.84
N ASP A 144 -10.49 1.06 -11.48
CA ASP A 144 -11.08 1.26 -12.81
C ASP A 144 -12.53 1.75 -12.72
N SER A 145 -13.13 1.69 -11.55
CA SER A 145 -14.48 2.16 -11.24
C SER A 145 -14.53 2.84 -9.87
N ILE A 146 -15.56 3.65 -9.63
CA ILE A 146 -15.80 4.28 -8.33
C ILE A 146 -16.14 3.23 -7.27
N ASP A 147 -16.85 2.18 -7.64
CA ASP A 147 -17.17 1.09 -6.75
C ASP A 147 -15.90 0.37 -6.26
N THR A 148 -15.01 0.01 -7.19
CA THR A 148 -13.70 -0.59 -6.87
C THR A 148 -12.85 0.35 -6.01
N LEU A 149 -12.84 1.66 -6.33
CA LEU A 149 -12.15 2.66 -5.52
C LEU A 149 -12.62 2.64 -4.07
N LEU A 150 -13.92 2.77 -3.84
CA LEU A 150 -14.48 2.85 -2.49
C LEU A 150 -14.21 1.57 -1.68
N LYS A 151 -14.30 0.41 -2.32
CA LYS A 151 -13.98 -0.89 -1.71
C LYS A 151 -12.49 -1.06 -1.40
N SER A 152 -11.61 -0.45 -2.19
CA SER A 152 -10.17 -0.56 -1.98
C SER A 152 -9.62 0.40 -0.90
N LEU A 153 -10.30 1.50 -0.59
CA LEU A 153 -9.82 2.47 0.39
C LEU A 153 -9.39 1.83 1.73
N PRO A 154 -10.17 0.92 2.35
CA PRO A 154 -9.74 0.28 3.60
C PRO A 154 -8.48 -0.59 3.45
N LEU A 155 -8.24 -1.14 2.25
CA LEU A 155 -7.10 -2.04 1.98
C LEU A 155 -5.77 -1.30 1.82
N VAL A 156 -5.83 -0.04 1.37
CA VAL A 156 -4.62 0.79 1.11
C VAL A 156 -4.45 1.92 2.13
N PHE A 157 -5.31 1.97 3.14
CA PHE A 157 -5.30 3.00 4.17
C PHE A 157 -4.09 2.90 5.09
N GLN A 158 -3.35 3.99 5.22
CA GLN A 158 -2.15 4.09 6.05
C GLN A 158 -2.49 4.63 7.44
N ARG A 159 -2.50 3.76 8.43
CA ARG A 159 -2.91 4.06 9.82
C ARG A 159 -2.06 5.14 10.47
N ASN A 160 -0.74 5.08 10.32
CA ASN A 160 0.15 6.04 10.96
C ASN A 160 0.10 7.40 10.28
N GLN A 161 -0.09 7.43 8.94
CA GLN A 161 -0.27 8.67 8.20
C GLN A 161 -1.57 9.41 8.57
N SER A 162 -2.55 8.71 9.13
CA SER A 162 -3.80 9.28 9.63
C SER A 162 -3.74 9.79 11.08
N ARG A 163 -2.54 9.80 11.70
CA ARG A 163 -2.37 10.25 13.08
C ARG A 163 -2.91 11.68 13.28
N GLY A 164 -3.80 11.85 14.25
CA GLY A 164 -4.44 13.14 14.56
C GLY A 164 -5.58 13.52 13.62
N LEU A 165 -5.86 12.73 12.58
CA LEU A 165 -6.98 12.96 11.69
C LEU A 165 -8.26 12.33 12.25
N ASN A 166 -9.24 13.17 12.56
CA ASN A 166 -10.60 12.76 12.94
C ASN A 166 -11.56 13.57 12.08
N ALA A 167 -12.06 12.98 10.99
CA ALA A 167 -12.91 13.69 10.05
C ALA A 167 -13.88 12.78 9.32
N VAL A 168 -15.02 13.36 8.92
CA VAL A 168 -16.05 12.76 8.08
C VAL A 168 -16.02 13.43 6.71
N TYR A 169 -15.86 12.62 5.68
CA TYR A 169 -15.80 13.03 4.28
C TYR A 169 -17.04 12.56 3.54
N HIS A 170 -17.71 13.45 2.83
CA HIS A 170 -18.77 13.09 1.89
C HIS A 170 -18.23 13.19 0.47
N PHE A 171 -18.36 12.13 -0.30
CA PHE A 171 -18.04 12.07 -1.71
C PHE A 171 -19.32 11.89 -2.52
N THR A 172 -19.51 12.75 -3.51
CA THR A 172 -20.58 12.64 -4.51
C THR A 172 -19.93 12.46 -5.87
N PHE A 173 -20.09 11.32 -6.48
CA PHE A 173 -19.64 11.05 -7.84
C PHE A 173 -20.81 11.22 -8.80
N THR A 174 -20.53 11.87 -9.94
CA THR A 174 -21.50 12.17 -11.00
C THR A 174 -20.93 11.73 -12.37
N GLY A 175 -21.73 11.81 -13.40
CA GLY A 175 -21.31 11.41 -14.75
C GLY A 175 -21.66 9.93 -15.01
N LYS A 176 -20.70 9.18 -15.55
CA LYS A 176 -20.89 7.80 -15.96
C LYS A 176 -21.26 6.88 -14.78
N GLU A 177 -20.57 7.05 -13.67
CA GLU A 177 -20.89 6.35 -12.42
C GLU A 177 -21.39 7.37 -11.39
N LYS A 178 -22.58 7.11 -10.85
CA LYS A 178 -23.19 7.94 -9.81
C LYS A 178 -23.13 7.17 -8.50
N ARG A 179 -22.42 7.72 -7.50
CA ARG A 179 -22.29 7.15 -6.17
C ARG A 179 -22.15 8.25 -5.15
N ASP A 180 -22.81 8.06 -4.02
CA ASP A 180 -22.59 8.85 -2.81
C ASP A 180 -21.93 7.96 -1.77
N ALA A 181 -20.92 8.47 -1.08
CA ALA A 181 -20.22 7.73 -0.05
C ALA A 181 -19.82 8.64 1.11
N THR A 182 -19.79 8.04 2.29
CA THR A 182 -19.21 8.63 3.49
C THR A 182 -17.95 7.87 3.86
N VAL A 183 -16.83 8.56 3.96
CA VAL A 183 -15.59 8.02 4.51
C VAL A 183 -15.34 8.67 5.88
N ILE A 184 -15.21 7.83 6.89
CA ILE A 184 -14.95 8.27 8.27
C ILE A 184 -13.56 7.81 8.64
N ILE A 185 -12.67 8.75 8.99
CA ILE A 185 -11.34 8.47 9.52
C ILE A 185 -11.32 8.96 10.97
N ARG A 186 -11.11 8.05 11.91
CA ARG A 186 -11.01 8.34 13.35
C ARG A 186 -10.11 7.34 14.05
N ASN A 187 -9.30 7.79 14.99
CA ASN A 187 -8.47 6.90 15.83
C ASN A 187 -7.64 5.92 15.00
N LYS A 188 -7.04 6.38 13.89
CA LYS A 188 -6.27 5.57 12.94
C LYS A 188 -7.06 4.41 12.31
N THR A 189 -8.36 4.56 12.20
CA THR A 189 -9.23 3.60 11.49
C THR A 189 -9.99 4.30 10.38
N ILE A 190 -10.40 3.53 9.39
CA ILE A 190 -11.23 4.00 8.29
C ILE A 190 -12.53 3.18 8.22
N SER A 191 -13.61 3.84 7.90
CA SER A 191 -14.88 3.20 7.56
C SER A 191 -15.45 3.87 6.31
N VAL A 192 -15.86 3.06 5.35
CA VAL A 192 -16.50 3.52 4.11
C VAL A 192 -17.94 3.04 4.11
N LYS A 193 -18.88 3.93 3.91
CA LYS A 193 -20.31 3.66 3.91
C LYS A 193 -20.97 4.26 2.67
N GLU A 194 -21.97 3.60 2.16
CA GLU A 194 -22.79 4.11 1.05
C GLU A 194 -23.67 5.27 1.52
N GLY A 195 -23.88 6.24 0.64
CA GLY A 195 -24.67 7.43 0.91
C GLY A 195 -24.00 8.46 1.82
N HIS A 196 -24.67 9.57 2.08
CA HIS A 196 -24.22 10.62 2.99
C HIS A 196 -24.80 10.38 4.38
N ILE A 197 -23.93 10.04 5.34
CA ILE A 197 -24.31 9.75 6.73
C ILE A 197 -23.73 10.83 7.65
N GLY A 198 -24.60 11.48 8.40
CA GLY A 198 -24.24 12.50 9.37
C GLY A 198 -23.78 13.81 8.73
N LYS A 199 -23.07 14.63 9.52
CA LYS A 199 -22.52 15.92 9.08
C LYS A 199 -21.07 15.70 8.62
N ALA A 200 -20.74 16.17 7.41
CA ALA A 200 -19.38 16.10 6.90
C ALA A 200 -18.54 17.30 7.35
N ASP A 201 -17.27 17.04 7.65
CA ASP A 201 -16.24 18.06 7.84
C ASP A 201 -15.67 18.54 6.49
N PHE A 202 -15.71 17.64 5.49
CA PHE A 202 -15.28 17.92 4.13
C PHE A 202 -16.20 17.22 3.13
N SER A 203 -16.56 17.90 2.04
CA SER A 203 -17.36 17.33 0.96
C SER A 203 -16.72 17.57 -0.39
N MET A 204 -16.76 16.56 -1.25
CA MET A 204 -16.29 16.61 -2.61
C MET A 204 -17.38 16.11 -3.56
N LYS A 205 -17.62 16.88 -4.62
CA LYS A 205 -18.42 16.44 -5.77
C LYS A 205 -17.52 16.36 -6.98
N ALA A 206 -17.43 15.20 -7.63
CA ALA A 206 -16.55 14.96 -8.76
C ALA A 206 -17.25 14.20 -9.89
N ASP A 207 -16.92 14.55 -11.14
CA ASP A 207 -17.20 13.69 -12.28
C ASP A 207 -16.37 12.41 -12.19
N SER A 208 -17.02 11.24 -12.27
CA SER A 208 -16.40 9.94 -12.00
C SER A 208 -15.21 9.63 -12.91
N GLU A 209 -15.34 9.89 -14.22
CA GLU A 209 -14.22 9.66 -15.15
C GLU A 209 -13.06 10.60 -14.89
N THR A 210 -13.36 11.87 -14.59
CA THR A 210 -12.33 12.87 -14.28
C THR A 210 -11.58 12.50 -13.01
N TRP A 211 -12.29 11.98 -11.99
CA TRP A 211 -11.68 11.54 -10.76
C TRP A 211 -10.78 10.32 -10.96
N LEU A 212 -11.24 9.30 -11.70
CA LEU A 212 -10.45 8.11 -12.00
C LEU A 212 -9.19 8.45 -12.82
N LYS A 213 -9.30 9.36 -13.81
CA LYS A 213 -8.15 9.86 -14.56
C LYS A 213 -7.16 10.66 -13.70
N PHE A 214 -7.67 11.42 -12.73
CA PHE A 214 -6.79 12.08 -11.75
C PHE A 214 -6.02 11.06 -10.92
N LEU A 215 -6.67 10.03 -10.39
CA LEU A 215 -6.00 8.98 -9.61
C LEU A 215 -4.94 8.21 -10.42
N LYS A 216 -5.17 8.06 -11.73
CA LYS A 216 -4.19 7.46 -12.67
C LYS A 216 -3.07 8.43 -13.09
N LYS A 217 -3.05 9.64 -12.55
CA LYS A 217 -2.10 10.73 -12.91
C LYS A 217 -2.20 11.18 -14.37
N GLU A 218 -3.31 10.86 -15.06
CA GLU A 218 -3.60 11.29 -16.44
C GLU A 218 -4.15 12.72 -16.50
N LYS A 219 -4.67 13.25 -15.37
CA LYS A 219 -5.20 14.61 -15.26
C LYS A 219 -4.71 15.30 -13.99
N SER A 220 -4.46 16.60 -14.09
CA SER A 220 -4.14 17.45 -12.95
C SER A 220 -5.39 17.78 -12.14
N LEU A 221 -5.28 17.72 -10.80
CA LEU A 221 -6.33 18.16 -9.87
C LEU A 221 -6.66 19.65 -10.07
N VAL A 222 -5.65 20.47 -10.32
CA VAL A 222 -5.82 21.92 -10.54
C VAL A 222 -6.71 22.17 -11.76
N ILE A 223 -6.44 21.49 -12.87
CA ILE A 223 -7.25 21.61 -14.10
C ILE A 223 -8.68 21.10 -13.84
N ALA A 224 -8.84 20.03 -13.10
CA ALA A 224 -10.16 19.47 -12.77
C ALA A 224 -10.99 20.41 -11.87
N LEU A 225 -10.34 21.13 -10.94
CA LEU A 225 -10.98 22.17 -10.12
C LEU A 225 -11.35 23.40 -10.96
N LEU A 226 -10.45 23.91 -11.79
CA LEU A 226 -10.69 25.07 -12.67
C LEU A 226 -11.81 24.80 -13.67
N SER A 227 -11.88 23.59 -14.22
CA SER A 227 -12.95 23.17 -15.14
C SER A 227 -14.28 22.83 -14.43
N ARG A 228 -14.37 23.03 -13.12
CA ARG A 228 -15.53 22.70 -12.28
C ARG A 228 -15.97 21.22 -12.33
N LYS A 229 -15.12 20.34 -12.86
CA LYS A 229 -15.34 18.87 -12.85
C LYS A 229 -15.19 18.28 -11.45
N ILE A 230 -14.41 18.95 -10.58
CA ILE A 230 -14.32 18.66 -9.16
C ILE A 230 -14.68 19.92 -8.38
N LYS A 231 -15.56 19.78 -7.40
CA LYS A 231 -15.94 20.84 -6.47
C LYS A 231 -15.68 20.36 -5.04
N ILE A 232 -15.10 21.20 -4.22
CA ILE A 232 -14.80 20.90 -2.82
C ILE A 232 -15.49 21.92 -1.90
N LYS A 233 -15.90 21.46 -0.72
CA LYS A 233 -16.43 22.28 0.36
C LYS A 233 -15.81 21.80 1.67
N GLY A 234 -15.26 22.71 2.44
CA GLY A 234 -14.53 22.42 3.68
C GLY A 234 -13.08 22.92 3.62
N ALA A 235 -12.33 22.70 4.68
CA ALA A 235 -10.95 23.18 4.77
C ALA A 235 -10.02 22.37 3.82
N PRO A 236 -9.22 23.03 2.95
CA PRO A 236 -8.32 22.33 2.03
C PRO A 236 -7.32 21.40 2.73
N ARG A 237 -6.93 21.71 3.98
CA ARG A 237 -6.06 20.86 4.80
C ARG A 237 -6.62 19.45 5.00
N LEU A 238 -7.96 19.28 5.02
CA LEU A 238 -8.59 17.96 5.16
C LEU A 238 -8.40 17.12 3.89
N LEU A 239 -8.41 17.72 2.70
CA LEU A 239 -8.11 17.02 1.45
C LEU A 239 -6.65 16.55 1.43
N LEU A 240 -5.71 17.42 1.84
CA LEU A 240 -4.29 17.05 1.93
C LEU A 240 -4.06 15.94 2.97
N ALA A 241 -4.73 16.04 4.14
CA ALA A 241 -4.65 15.01 5.16
C ALA A 241 -5.24 13.67 4.68
N PHE A 242 -6.35 13.72 3.94
CA PHE A 242 -6.91 12.53 3.29
C PHE A 242 -5.89 11.91 2.31
N GLY A 243 -5.29 12.74 1.43
CA GLY A 243 -4.32 12.25 0.44
C GLY A 243 -3.13 11.55 1.07
N ARG A 244 -2.60 12.04 2.19
CA ARG A 244 -1.50 11.39 2.92
C ARG A 244 -1.83 9.99 3.42
N CYS A 245 -3.11 9.71 3.69
CA CYS A 245 -3.55 8.38 4.10
C CYS A 245 -3.55 7.34 2.97
N PHE A 246 -3.30 7.77 1.72
CA PHE A 246 -3.36 6.93 0.52
C PHE A 246 -2.20 7.25 -0.43
N PRO A 247 -0.94 7.04 -0.05
CA PRO A 247 0.21 7.26 -0.90
C PRO A 247 0.20 6.34 -2.12
N SER A 248 0.78 6.82 -3.25
CA SER A 248 0.74 6.12 -4.55
C SER A 248 2.01 6.31 -5.39
#